data_2a94b3c9fac8fb946efff699baafef90
#
_entry.id   2a94b3c9fac8fb946efff699baafef90
#
_cell.length_a   1.000
_cell.length_b   1.000
_cell.length_c   1.000
_cell.angle_alpha   90.00
_cell.angle_beta   90.00
_cell.angle_gamma   90.00
#
_symmetry.space_group_name_H-M   'P 1'
#
loop_
_entity.id
_entity.type
_entity.pdbx_description
1 polymer ?
#
loop_
_entity_poly.entity_id
_entity_poly.type
_entity_poly.pdbx_seq_one_letter_code
_entity_poly.pdbx_strand_id
1 'polypeptide(L)'
;MGYKVLDDNLTLANINSDKPKVCFLHGWGRSSKDFMNIENEFESISLDIPGFGKSIPFQQSLSPKKYAEYLVDIIPSSVEVLVGHSFGGRIAVHLSQIKNYKKIVLIGTPLIRKQNTKKSFSAFNLYKLMNKYKLVSNKKLDQMKNKYGSEDYKNANNYLKDTLVMAVNDDLKGILPYIDTKVELVWGEEDLEVPLQVGLDSNDIIPNSELTIIPGGGHNVLMSSSQIIIEVIKK
;
A
#
# COMPACT_ATOMS: atom_id res chain seq x y z
N MET A 1 20.41 13.16 -10.19
CA MET A 1 19.14 12.48 -9.82
C MET A 1 18.93 11.34 -10.78
N GLY A 2 18.58 10.17 -10.32
CA GLY A 2 18.36 9.01 -11.19
C GLY A 2 17.97 7.78 -10.41
N TYR A 3 17.53 6.78 -11.15
CA TYR A 3 17.29 5.46 -10.59
C TYR A 3 18.61 4.85 -10.11
N LYS A 4 18.59 4.37 -8.87
CA LYS A 4 19.68 3.60 -8.28
C LYS A 4 19.17 2.19 -7.94
N VAL A 5 20.02 1.20 -8.11
CA VAL A 5 19.81 -0.14 -7.58
C VAL A 5 20.21 -0.12 -6.11
N LEU A 6 19.34 -0.63 -5.23
CA LEU A 6 19.53 -0.57 -3.79
C LEU A 6 20.15 -1.86 -3.22
N ASP A 7 19.91 -2.98 -3.90
CA ASP A 7 20.34 -4.30 -3.42
C ASP A 7 20.53 -5.31 -4.57
N ASP A 8 21.02 -6.50 -4.21
CA ASP A 8 21.26 -7.59 -5.17
C ASP A 8 19.99 -8.16 -5.80
N ASN A 9 18.82 -7.92 -5.20
CA ASN A 9 17.50 -8.31 -5.74
C ASN A 9 16.98 -7.29 -6.78
N LEU A 10 17.80 -6.31 -7.16
CA LEU A 10 17.47 -5.28 -8.13
C LEU A 10 16.21 -4.48 -7.75
N THR A 11 16.09 -4.14 -6.46
CA THR A 11 15.13 -3.13 -6.01
C THR A 11 15.64 -1.76 -6.44
N LEU A 12 14.81 -1.01 -7.16
CA LEU A 12 15.17 0.28 -7.70
C LEU A 12 14.43 1.41 -6.98
N ALA A 13 15.08 2.56 -6.93
CA ALA A 13 14.48 3.78 -6.41
C ALA A 13 14.97 5.01 -7.17
N ASN A 14 14.14 6.03 -7.22
CA ASN A 14 14.57 7.38 -7.56
C ASN A 14 15.04 8.08 -6.28
N ILE A 15 16.29 8.57 -6.26
CA ILE A 15 16.89 9.20 -5.09
C ILE A 15 17.40 10.58 -5.48
N ASN A 16 17.02 11.60 -4.74
CA ASN A 16 17.41 12.98 -5.00
C ASN A 16 18.35 13.59 -3.93
N SER A 17 18.67 12.81 -2.86
CA SER A 17 19.59 13.22 -1.80
C SER A 17 20.44 12.04 -1.34
N ASP A 18 21.66 12.30 -0.89
CA ASP A 18 22.54 11.29 -0.29
C ASP A 18 22.09 10.88 1.12
N LYS A 19 21.26 11.69 1.77
CA LYS A 19 20.65 11.43 3.08
C LYS A 19 19.15 11.68 3.05
N PRO A 20 18.36 10.88 2.29
CA PRO A 20 16.95 11.11 2.15
C PRO A 20 16.24 11.07 3.50
N LYS A 21 15.32 12.00 3.71
CA LYS A 21 14.49 12.13 4.92
C LYS A 21 13.09 11.55 4.73
N VAL A 22 12.61 11.54 3.49
CA VAL A 22 11.26 11.06 3.13
C VAL A 22 11.37 9.85 2.22
N CYS A 23 10.65 8.78 2.54
CA CYS A 23 10.52 7.61 1.68
C CYS A 23 9.09 7.49 1.15
N PHE A 24 8.96 7.38 -0.16
CA PHE A 24 7.70 7.23 -0.88
C PHE A 24 7.48 5.79 -1.32
N LEU A 25 6.27 5.24 -1.04
CA LEU A 25 5.83 3.89 -1.34
C LEU A 25 4.52 3.95 -2.13
N HIS A 26 4.56 3.55 -3.39
CA HIS A 26 3.43 3.65 -4.33
C HIS A 26 2.35 2.58 -4.13
N GLY A 27 1.21 2.75 -4.80
CA GLY A 27 0.10 1.81 -4.81
C GLY A 27 0.34 0.56 -5.66
N TRP A 28 -0.59 -0.39 -5.61
CA TRP A 28 -0.57 -1.61 -6.42
C TRP A 28 -0.52 -1.30 -7.92
N GLY A 29 0.31 -2.02 -8.67
CA GLY A 29 0.44 -1.87 -10.13
C GLY A 29 1.07 -0.56 -10.59
N ARG A 30 1.59 0.26 -9.67
CA ARG A 30 2.14 1.60 -9.95
C ARG A 30 3.66 1.64 -9.84
N SER A 31 4.23 2.82 -9.69
CA SER A 31 5.69 2.99 -9.56
C SER A 31 6.02 4.29 -8.83
N SER A 32 7.29 4.49 -8.53
CA SER A 32 7.85 5.74 -7.98
C SER A 32 7.47 7.00 -8.76
N LYS A 33 7.11 6.87 -10.05
CA LYS A 33 6.65 7.99 -10.88
C LYS A 33 5.41 8.71 -10.35
N ASP A 34 4.61 8.05 -9.51
CA ASP A 34 3.44 8.68 -8.89
C ASP A 34 3.81 9.89 -8.03
N PHE A 35 5.04 9.92 -7.55
CA PHE A 35 5.53 10.96 -6.64
C PHE A 35 6.36 12.05 -7.35
N MET A 36 6.50 11.99 -8.67
CA MET A 36 7.37 12.93 -9.42
C MET A 36 7.00 14.42 -9.25
N ASN A 37 5.74 14.71 -8.94
CA ASN A 37 5.26 16.07 -8.71
C ASN A 37 5.53 16.59 -7.28
N ILE A 38 5.91 15.70 -6.35
CA ILE A 38 6.08 16.04 -4.93
C ILE A 38 7.45 15.67 -4.38
N GLU A 39 8.13 14.68 -4.93
CA GLU A 39 9.38 14.14 -4.37
C GLU A 39 10.52 15.18 -4.34
N ASN A 40 10.54 16.12 -5.28
CA ASN A 40 11.57 17.15 -5.35
C ASN A 40 11.43 18.27 -4.29
N GLU A 41 10.30 18.31 -3.59
CA GLU A 41 10.08 19.21 -2.45
C GLU A 41 10.77 18.73 -1.16
N PHE A 42 11.37 17.54 -1.20
CA PHE A 42 11.98 16.86 -0.06
C PHE A 42 13.31 16.23 -0.43
N GLU A 43 14.19 16.04 0.56
CA GLU A 43 15.30 15.09 0.45
C GLU A 43 14.70 13.67 0.49
N SER A 44 14.54 13.04 -0.66
CA SER A 44 13.66 11.87 -0.77
C SER A 44 14.26 10.67 -1.48
N ILE A 45 13.64 9.52 -1.21
CA ILE A 45 13.76 8.27 -1.92
C ILE A 45 12.36 7.80 -2.31
N SER A 46 12.12 7.55 -3.59
CA SER A 46 10.87 7.00 -4.12
C SER A 46 11.12 5.59 -4.63
N LEU A 47 10.62 4.59 -3.91
CA LEU A 47 10.85 3.17 -4.25
C LEU A 47 9.94 2.71 -5.40
N ASP A 48 10.49 1.94 -6.32
CA ASP A 48 9.71 0.98 -7.08
C ASP A 48 9.63 -0.30 -6.23
N ILE A 49 8.46 -0.54 -5.63
CA ILE A 49 8.25 -1.72 -4.77
C ILE A 49 8.50 -2.99 -5.61
N PRO A 50 9.27 -4.00 -5.10
CA PRO A 50 9.58 -5.21 -5.87
C PRO A 50 8.34 -5.86 -6.50
N GLY A 51 8.43 -6.12 -7.81
CA GLY A 51 7.32 -6.60 -8.63
C GLY A 51 6.58 -5.50 -9.40
N PHE A 52 6.95 -4.24 -9.17
CA PHE A 52 6.33 -3.09 -9.82
C PHE A 52 7.39 -2.11 -10.35
N GLY A 53 6.97 -1.20 -11.22
CA GLY A 53 7.86 -0.21 -11.81
C GLY A 53 9.01 -0.86 -12.57
N LYS A 54 10.24 -0.56 -12.19
CA LYS A 54 11.47 -1.12 -12.75
C LYS A 54 12.09 -2.20 -11.84
N SER A 55 11.59 -2.39 -10.62
CA SER A 55 12.09 -3.41 -9.69
C SER A 55 11.66 -4.81 -10.10
N ILE A 56 12.57 -5.77 -9.97
CA ILE A 56 12.30 -7.17 -10.32
C ILE A 56 11.33 -7.77 -9.29
N PRO A 57 10.36 -8.60 -9.72
CA PRO A 57 9.48 -9.30 -8.80
C PRO A 57 10.23 -10.40 -8.05
N PHE A 58 9.87 -10.62 -6.80
CA PHE A 58 10.29 -11.81 -6.08
C PHE A 58 9.76 -13.09 -6.76
N GLN A 59 10.51 -14.17 -6.63
CA GLN A 59 10.08 -15.50 -7.08
C GLN A 59 9.20 -16.21 -6.03
N GLN A 60 8.54 -15.45 -5.18
CA GLN A 60 7.60 -15.90 -4.16
C GLN A 60 6.56 -14.82 -3.87
N SER A 61 5.43 -15.24 -3.33
CA SER A 61 4.37 -14.32 -2.93
C SER A 61 4.64 -13.76 -1.53
N LEU A 62 4.58 -12.45 -1.36
CA LEU A 62 4.84 -11.78 -0.09
C LEU A 62 3.60 -11.02 0.39
N SER A 63 3.30 -11.10 1.69
CA SER A 63 2.33 -10.22 2.33
C SER A 63 2.89 -8.79 2.51
N PRO A 64 2.06 -7.75 2.73
CA PRO A 64 2.54 -6.40 3.05
C PRO A 64 3.54 -6.38 4.21
N LYS A 65 3.32 -7.20 5.24
CA LYS A 65 4.26 -7.38 6.34
C LYS A 65 5.62 -7.91 5.88
N LYS A 66 5.64 -8.89 4.99
CA LYS A 66 6.91 -9.43 4.45
C LYS A 66 7.64 -8.44 3.54
N TYR A 67 6.90 -7.61 2.81
CA TYR A 67 7.50 -6.46 2.12
C TYR A 67 8.16 -5.49 3.10
N ALA A 68 7.50 -5.17 4.21
CA ALA A 68 8.06 -4.29 5.22
C ALA A 68 9.32 -4.88 5.87
N GLU A 69 9.32 -6.17 6.23
CA GLU A 69 10.48 -6.88 6.76
C GLU A 69 11.68 -6.86 5.82
N TYR A 70 11.44 -6.90 4.50
CA TYR A 70 12.50 -6.79 3.51
C TYR A 70 12.94 -5.33 3.30
N LEU A 71 11.99 -4.40 3.18
CA LEU A 71 12.30 -3.00 2.84
C LEU A 71 12.99 -2.25 3.99
N VAL A 72 12.82 -2.66 5.24
CA VAL A 72 13.44 -2.00 6.40
C VAL A 72 14.97 -1.99 6.31
N ASP A 73 15.57 -3.02 5.73
CA ASP A 73 17.02 -3.16 5.61
C ASP A 73 17.60 -2.33 4.45
N ILE A 74 16.80 -2.02 3.44
CA ILE A 74 17.23 -1.27 2.25
C ILE A 74 16.82 0.21 2.26
N ILE A 75 15.83 0.58 3.05
CA ILE A 75 15.47 1.99 3.25
C ILE A 75 16.55 2.66 4.10
N PRO A 76 17.20 3.74 3.61
CA PRO A 76 18.27 4.42 4.33
C PRO A 76 17.88 4.78 5.77
N SER A 77 18.81 4.61 6.70
CA SER A 77 18.58 4.92 8.12
C SER A 77 18.27 6.40 8.39
N SER A 78 18.63 7.29 7.44
CA SER A 78 18.33 8.72 7.48
C SER A 78 16.85 9.06 7.27
N VAL A 79 16.03 8.11 6.75
CA VAL A 79 14.60 8.31 6.53
C VAL A 79 13.86 8.44 7.85
N GLU A 80 13.13 9.54 7.99
CA GLU A 80 12.35 9.92 9.16
C GLU A 80 10.85 9.89 8.91
N VAL A 81 10.44 10.06 7.64
CA VAL A 81 9.02 10.11 7.23
C VAL A 81 8.75 9.06 6.17
N LEU A 82 7.69 8.27 6.36
CA LEU A 82 7.16 7.37 5.34
C LEU A 82 5.91 7.97 4.72
N VAL A 83 5.81 7.94 3.40
CA VAL A 83 4.61 8.33 2.66
C VAL A 83 4.16 7.15 1.83
N GLY A 84 3.00 6.59 2.15
CA GLY A 84 2.47 5.40 1.48
C GLY A 84 1.11 5.64 0.84
N HIS A 85 0.96 5.32 -0.44
CA HIS A 85 -0.32 5.32 -1.14
C HIS A 85 -0.88 3.89 -1.21
N SER A 86 -2.13 3.70 -0.81
CA SER A 86 -2.87 2.45 -0.97
C SER A 86 -2.06 1.22 -0.49
N PHE A 87 -1.57 0.34 -1.37
CA PHE A 87 -0.73 -0.81 -1.04
C PHE A 87 0.57 -0.39 -0.31
N GLY A 88 1.24 0.67 -0.78
CA GLY A 88 2.43 1.22 -0.11
C GLY A 88 2.15 1.73 1.30
N GLY A 89 0.92 2.22 1.55
CA GLY A 89 0.49 2.61 2.88
C GLY A 89 0.38 1.43 3.85
N ARG A 90 -0.10 0.26 3.40
CA ARG A 90 -0.09 -0.97 4.22
C ARG A 90 1.34 -1.35 4.62
N ILE A 91 2.28 -1.28 3.68
CA ILE A 91 3.69 -1.54 3.93
C ILE A 91 4.26 -0.52 4.94
N ALA A 92 3.92 0.77 4.80
CA ALA A 92 4.35 1.83 5.72
C ALA A 92 3.87 1.57 7.17
N VAL A 93 2.63 1.10 7.35
CA VAL A 93 2.13 0.70 8.68
C VAL A 93 2.94 -0.45 9.26
N HIS A 94 3.23 -1.50 8.48
CA HIS A 94 4.07 -2.60 8.97
C HIS A 94 5.51 -2.16 9.23
N LEU A 95 6.09 -1.26 8.43
CA LEU A 95 7.42 -0.68 8.67
C LEU A 95 7.48 0.08 10.00
N SER A 96 6.43 0.83 10.36
CA SER A 96 6.37 1.56 11.62
C SER A 96 6.32 0.66 12.86
N GLN A 97 5.98 -0.63 12.69
CA GLN A 97 6.04 -1.63 13.76
C GLN A 97 7.44 -2.26 13.93
N ILE A 98 8.32 -2.07 12.95
CA ILE A 98 9.68 -2.64 12.95
C ILE A 98 10.72 -1.59 13.34
N LYS A 99 10.53 -0.35 12.86
CA LYS A 99 11.45 0.77 13.06
C LYS A 99 10.67 2.03 13.38
N ASN A 100 11.21 2.85 14.30
CA ASN A 100 10.61 4.13 14.65
C ASN A 100 10.83 5.16 13.53
N TYR A 101 9.74 5.79 13.11
CA TYR A 101 9.72 6.95 12.21
C TYR A 101 9.12 8.14 12.95
N LYS A 102 9.46 9.36 12.56
CA LYS A 102 8.86 10.56 13.16
C LYS A 102 7.39 10.73 12.75
N LYS A 103 7.09 10.32 11.50
CA LYS A 103 5.76 10.46 10.92
C LYS A 103 5.52 9.42 9.82
N ILE A 104 4.26 9.00 9.68
CA ILE A 104 3.78 8.28 8.51
C ILE A 104 2.59 9.02 7.90
N VAL A 105 2.59 9.16 6.57
CA VAL A 105 1.52 9.75 5.78
C VAL A 105 0.87 8.64 4.96
N LEU A 106 -0.41 8.40 5.19
CA LEU A 106 -1.17 7.31 4.57
C LEU A 106 -2.24 7.87 3.65
N ILE A 107 -2.07 7.66 2.35
CA ILE A 107 -2.93 8.23 1.31
C ILE A 107 -3.85 7.12 0.76
N GLY A 108 -5.16 7.25 0.93
CA GLY A 108 -6.14 6.29 0.43
C GLY A 108 -5.82 4.83 0.82
N THR A 109 -5.29 4.61 2.03
CA THR A 109 -4.77 3.30 2.45
C THR A 109 -5.87 2.42 3.02
N PRO A 110 -6.09 1.18 2.52
CA PRO A 110 -7.13 0.29 3.04
C PRO A 110 -6.69 -0.34 4.38
N LEU A 111 -6.80 0.43 5.47
CA LEU A 111 -6.33 0.08 6.82
C LEU A 111 -7.25 -0.90 7.54
N ILE A 112 -8.56 -0.78 7.31
CA ILE A 112 -9.58 -1.62 7.92
C ILE A 112 -10.28 -2.41 6.84
N ARG A 113 -10.33 -3.72 7.02
CA ARG A 113 -11.07 -4.58 6.09
C ARG A 113 -12.57 -4.41 6.32
N LYS A 114 -13.33 -4.02 5.28
CA LYS A 114 -14.79 -4.07 5.33
C LYS A 114 -15.23 -5.51 5.61
N GLN A 115 -15.82 -5.74 6.78
CA GLN A 115 -16.57 -6.97 6.98
C GLN A 115 -17.81 -6.87 6.07
N ASN A 116 -17.86 -7.69 5.03
CA ASN A 116 -19.07 -7.85 4.23
C ASN A 116 -20.15 -8.43 5.15
N THR A 117 -20.96 -7.55 5.74
CA THR A 117 -22.12 -7.91 6.57
C THR A 117 -23.22 -8.59 5.75
N LYS A 118 -23.21 -8.41 4.43
CA LYS A 118 -23.98 -9.25 3.50
C LYS A 118 -23.05 -10.37 3.04
N LYS A 119 -23.29 -11.59 3.52
CA LYS A 119 -22.81 -12.83 2.89
C LYS A 119 -23.37 -12.82 1.46
N SER A 120 -22.68 -12.13 0.55
CA SER A 120 -22.93 -12.31 -0.87
C SER A 120 -22.65 -13.79 -1.14
N PHE A 121 -23.70 -14.56 -1.38
CA PHE A 121 -23.65 -15.91 -1.91
C PHE A 121 -23.18 -15.78 -3.37
N SER A 122 -21.95 -15.30 -3.55
CA SER A 122 -21.37 -15.31 -4.87
C SER A 122 -21.02 -16.74 -5.23
N ALA A 123 -21.19 -17.10 -6.49
CA ALA A 123 -20.76 -18.39 -7.02
C ALA A 123 -19.29 -18.69 -6.61
N PHE A 124 -18.46 -17.67 -6.51
CA PHE A 124 -17.08 -17.77 -6.04
C PHE A 124 -16.95 -18.27 -4.59
N ASN A 125 -17.76 -17.76 -3.64
CA ASN A 125 -17.74 -18.20 -2.25
C ASN A 125 -18.19 -19.68 -2.14
N LEU A 126 -19.16 -20.08 -2.97
CA LEU A 126 -19.60 -21.48 -3.06
C LEU A 126 -18.47 -22.37 -3.60
N TYR A 127 -17.78 -21.94 -4.68
CA TYR A 127 -16.65 -22.69 -5.24
C TYR A 127 -15.47 -22.80 -4.26
N LYS A 128 -15.17 -21.73 -3.49
CA LYS A 128 -14.16 -21.73 -2.44
C LYS A 128 -14.49 -22.74 -1.32
N LEU A 129 -15.75 -22.81 -0.92
CA LEU A 129 -16.23 -23.79 0.06
C LEU A 129 -16.11 -25.22 -0.48
N MET A 130 -16.55 -25.46 -1.73
CA MET A 130 -16.44 -26.75 -2.38
C MET A 130 -14.99 -27.20 -2.56
N ASN A 131 -14.06 -26.29 -2.84
CA ASN A 131 -12.64 -26.59 -2.93
C ASN A 131 -12.06 -27.00 -1.56
N LYS A 132 -12.46 -26.32 -0.47
CA LYS A 132 -12.07 -26.67 0.91
C LYS A 132 -12.44 -28.13 1.26
N TYR A 133 -13.55 -28.61 0.74
CA TYR A 133 -14.00 -30.01 0.90
C TYR A 133 -13.52 -30.94 -0.23
N LYS A 134 -12.54 -30.49 -1.06
CA LYS A 134 -12.00 -31.24 -2.21
C LYS A 134 -13.04 -31.65 -3.28
N LEU A 135 -14.19 -31.00 -3.31
CA LEU A 135 -15.25 -31.24 -4.28
C LEU A 135 -14.99 -30.56 -5.64
N VAL A 136 -14.06 -29.62 -5.68
CA VAL A 136 -13.64 -28.91 -6.89
C VAL A 136 -12.12 -28.81 -6.91
N SER A 137 -11.49 -29.02 -8.08
CA SER A 137 -10.05 -28.96 -8.23
C SER A 137 -9.52 -27.52 -8.12
N ASN A 138 -8.27 -27.36 -7.65
CA ASN A 138 -7.60 -26.06 -7.61
C ASN A 138 -7.59 -25.37 -8.98
N LYS A 139 -7.37 -26.11 -10.07
CA LYS A 139 -7.39 -25.58 -11.45
C LYS A 139 -8.73 -24.89 -11.78
N LYS A 140 -9.86 -25.45 -11.34
CA LYS A 140 -11.20 -24.86 -11.58
C LYS A 140 -11.43 -23.64 -10.70
N LEU A 141 -10.92 -23.64 -9.46
CA LEU A 141 -10.93 -22.45 -8.60
C LEU A 141 -10.12 -21.30 -9.20
N ASP A 142 -8.95 -21.59 -9.77
CA ASP A 142 -8.11 -20.57 -10.41
C ASP A 142 -8.72 -20.02 -11.71
N GLN A 143 -9.40 -20.85 -12.49
CA GLN A 143 -10.21 -20.38 -13.63
C GLN A 143 -11.32 -19.41 -13.19
N MET A 144 -11.98 -19.69 -12.07
CA MET A 144 -13.00 -18.80 -11.51
C MET A 144 -12.40 -17.50 -10.97
N LYS A 145 -11.25 -17.55 -10.30
CA LYS A 145 -10.50 -16.35 -9.87
C LYS A 145 -10.13 -15.48 -11.08
N ASN A 146 -9.63 -16.09 -12.16
CA ASN A 146 -9.30 -15.36 -13.39
C ASN A 146 -10.53 -14.77 -14.09
N LYS A 147 -11.70 -15.42 -14.01
CA LYS A 147 -12.94 -14.94 -14.63
C LYS A 147 -13.60 -13.79 -13.86
N TYR A 148 -13.59 -13.86 -12.52
CA TYR A 148 -14.32 -12.94 -11.63
C TYR A 148 -13.41 -12.06 -10.77
N GLY A 149 -12.09 -12.20 -10.90
CA GLY A 149 -11.11 -11.35 -10.21
C GLY A 149 -11.08 -9.92 -10.74
N SER A 150 -10.55 -9.00 -9.93
CA SER A 150 -10.30 -7.62 -10.35
C SER A 150 -9.34 -7.57 -11.55
N GLU A 151 -9.31 -6.44 -12.26
CA GLU A 151 -8.35 -6.21 -13.35
C GLU A 151 -6.89 -6.36 -12.85
N ASP A 152 -6.58 -5.87 -11.65
CA ASP A 152 -5.27 -6.05 -11.01
C ASP A 152 -4.90 -7.53 -10.85
N TYR A 153 -5.88 -8.36 -10.44
CA TYR A 153 -5.66 -9.80 -10.30
C TYR A 153 -5.42 -10.48 -11.64
N LYS A 154 -6.14 -10.10 -12.69
CA LYS A 154 -6.01 -10.68 -14.04
C LYS A 154 -4.66 -10.35 -14.66
N ASN A 155 -4.17 -9.12 -14.46
CA ASN A 155 -2.95 -8.60 -15.05
C ASN A 155 -1.68 -9.00 -14.27
N ALA A 156 -1.80 -9.45 -13.02
CA ALA A 156 -0.68 -9.87 -12.18
C ALA A 156 -0.07 -11.19 -12.65
N ASN A 157 1.25 -11.37 -12.48
CA ASN A 157 1.90 -12.67 -12.60
C ASN A 157 1.49 -13.61 -11.44
N ASN A 158 1.88 -14.90 -11.51
CA ASN A 158 1.43 -15.90 -10.54
C ASN A 158 1.75 -15.53 -9.08
N TYR A 159 2.96 -15.04 -8.80
CA TYR A 159 3.35 -14.65 -7.43
C TYR A 159 2.64 -13.38 -6.96
N LEU A 160 2.47 -12.40 -7.85
CA LEU A 160 1.74 -11.18 -7.53
C LEU A 160 0.25 -11.42 -7.32
N LYS A 161 -0.36 -12.42 -7.96
CA LYS A 161 -1.76 -12.79 -7.68
C LYS A 161 -1.98 -13.18 -6.23
N ASP A 162 -1.13 -14.02 -5.69
CA ASP A 162 -1.24 -14.43 -4.30
C ASP A 162 -0.84 -13.29 -3.35
N THR A 163 0.14 -12.47 -3.72
CA THR A 163 0.49 -11.22 -3.01
C THR A 163 -0.73 -10.28 -2.93
N LEU A 164 -1.47 -10.07 -4.03
CA LEU A 164 -2.69 -9.26 -4.01
C LEU A 164 -3.74 -9.83 -3.06
N VAL A 165 -3.94 -11.15 -3.08
CA VAL A 165 -4.88 -11.82 -2.17
C VAL A 165 -4.45 -11.62 -0.71
N MET A 166 -3.14 -11.73 -0.41
CA MET A 166 -2.62 -11.44 0.93
C MET A 166 -2.85 -9.98 1.32
N ALA A 167 -2.57 -9.03 0.41
CA ALA A 167 -2.75 -7.60 0.66
C ALA A 167 -4.22 -7.24 0.92
N VAL A 168 -5.16 -7.76 0.12
CA VAL A 168 -6.61 -7.52 0.32
C VAL A 168 -7.13 -8.12 1.63
N ASN A 169 -6.49 -9.19 2.13
CA ASN A 169 -6.86 -9.83 3.39
C ASN A 169 -6.09 -9.29 4.60
N ASP A 170 -5.13 -8.39 4.40
CA ASP A 170 -4.35 -7.76 5.45
C ASP A 170 -5.22 -6.73 6.20
N ASP A 171 -5.79 -7.12 7.33
CA ASP A 171 -6.61 -6.27 8.19
C ASP A 171 -5.73 -5.68 9.29
N LEU A 172 -5.44 -4.40 9.17
CA LEU A 172 -4.56 -3.68 10.09
C LEU A 172 -5.27 -3.17 11.34
N LYS A 173 -6.60 -3.36 11.45
CA LYS A 173 -7.40 -2.85 12.58
C LYS A 173 -6.79 -3.19 13.95
N GLY A 174 -6.21 -4.37 14.10
CA GLY A 174 -5.58 -4.79 15.35
C GLY A 174 -4.24 -4.11 15.66
N ILE A 175 -3.63 -3.45 14.67
CA ILE A 175 -2.35 -2.72 14.82
C ILE A 175 -2.60 -1.23 15.10
N LEU A 176 -3.64 -0.65 14.49
CA LEU A 176 -3.89 0.79 14.51
C LEU A 176 -3.86 1.43 15.92
N PRO A 177 -4.43 0.81 16.98
CA PRO A 177 -4.41 1.38 18.34
C PRO A 177 -3.01 1.47 18.97
N TYR A 178 -2.04 0.76 18.41
CA TYR A 178 -0.68 0.66 18.93
C TYR A 178 0.34 1.41 18.07
N ILE A 179 -0.11 2.27 17.15
CA ILE A 179 0.77 3.13 16.37
C ILE A 179 1.11 4.37 17.20
N ASP A 180 2.33 4.42 17.75
CA ASP A 180 2.82 5.56 18.53
C ASP A 180 3.34 6.71 17.65
N THR A 181 3.66 6.42 16.40
CA THR A 181 4.14 7.39 15.41
C THR A 181 3.01 8.36 15.04
N LYS A 182 3.34 9.64 14.82
CA LYS A 182 2.39 10.61 14.24
C LYS A 182 1.90 10.12 12.89
N VAL A 183 0.57 10.08 12.70
CA VAL A 183 -0.08 9.62 11.46
C VAL A 183 -0.85 10.75 10.82
N GLU A 184 -0.56 11.04 9.57
CA GLU A 184 -1.36 11.89 8.72
C GLU A 184 -2.13 11.03 7.71
N LEU A 185 -3.44 11.06 7.78
CA LEU A 185 -4.33 10.37 6.85
C LEU A 185 -4.77 11.36 5.77
N VAL A 186 -4.66 10.98 4.50
CA VAL A 186 -5.12 11.79 3.37
C VAL A 186 -6.10 10.98 2.54
N TRP A 187 -7.29 11.52 2.32
CA TRP A 187 -8.36 10.79 1.63
C TRP A 187 -9.08 11.64 0.61
N GLY A 188 -9.36 11.06 -0.55
CA GLY A 188 -10.30 11.64 -1.48
C GLY A 188 -11.74 11.43 -0.99
N GLU A 189 -12.56 12.47 -1.04
CA GLU A 189 -13.97 12.41 -0.64
C GLU A 189 -14.76 11.39 -1.47
N GLU A 190 -14.44 11.27 -2.76
CA GLU A 190 -15.09 10.39 -3.73
C GLU A 190 -14.25 9.15 -4.05
N ASP A 191 -13.42 8.67 -3.12
CA ASP A 191 -12.64 7.45 -3.30
C ASP A 191 -13.57 6.23 -3.35
N LEU A 192 -13.72 5.65 -4.56
CA LEU A 192 -14.55 4.47 -4.80
C LEU A 192 -13.81 3.15 -4.54
N GLU A 193 -12.47 3.16 -4.51
CA GLU A 193 -11.65 1.98 -4.25
C GLU A 193 -11.53 1.72 -2.74
N VAL A 194 -11.15 2.76 -1.99
CA VAL A 194 -11.08 2.74 -0.53
C VAL A 194 -11.95 3.87 0.03
N PRO A 195 -13.23 3.59 0.32
CA PRO A 195 -14.18 4.63 0.72
C PRO A 195 -13.70 5.46 1.89
N LEU A 196 -14.01 6.77 1.87
CA LEU A 196 -13.68 7.74 2.92
C LEU A 196 -14.00 7.24 4.34
N GLN A 197 -15.05 6.43 4.51
CA GLN A 197 -15.40 5.84 5.80
C GLN A 197 -14.25 5.06 6.43
N VAL A 198 -13.38 4.41 5.61
CA VAL A 198 -12.18 3.72 6.13
C VAL A 198 -11.20 4.72 6.74
N GLY A 199 -11.03 5.89 6.13
CA GLY A 199 -10.20 6.98 6.67
C GLY A 199 -10.75 7.52 7.98
N LEU A 200 -12.07 7.77 8.05
CA LEU A 200 -12.76 8.24 9.27
C LEU A 200 -12.61 7.22 10.41
N ASP A 201 -12.98 5.96 10.16
CA ASP A 201 -12.87 4.87 11.15
C ASP A 201 -11.41 4.68 11.63
N SER A 202 -10.44 4.86 10.73
CA SER A 202 -9.02 4.73 11.08
C SER A 202 -8.53 5.89 11.93
N ASN A 203 -8.97 7.12 11.64
CA ASN A 203 -8.66 8.31 12.43
C ASN A 203 -9.20 8.21 13.85
N ASP A 204 -10.37 7.62 14.03
CA ASP A 204 -10.97 7.38 15.34
C ASP A 204 -10.19 6.34 16.18
N ILE A 205 -9.46 5.43 15.50
CA ILE A 205 -8.76 4.32 16.17
C ILE A 205 -7.30 4.68 16.47
N ILE A 206 -6.62 5.42 15.58
CA ILE A 206 -5.21 5.74 15.73
C ILE A 206 -5.03 6.90 16.70
N PRO A 207 -4.31 6.73 17.84
CA PRO A 207 -4.27 7.72 18.92
C PRO A 207 -3.69 9.08 18.52
N ASN A 208 -2.69 9.09 17.61
CA ASN A 208 -2.00 10.30 17.18
C ASN A 208 -2.16 10.49 15.67
N SER A 209 -3.40 10.72 15.22
CA SER A 209 -3.69 10.89 13.79
C SER A 209 -4.49 12.15 13.51
N GLU A 210 -4.27 12.70 12.31
CA GLU A 210 -5.05 13.77 11.70
C GLU A 210 -5.52 13.31 10.31
N LEU A 211 -6.79 13.60 9.96
CA LEU A 211 -7.37 13.26 8.66
C LEU A 211 -7.56 14.52 7.82
N THR A 212 -6.94 14.55 6.66
CA THR A 212 -7.16 15.55 5.61
C THR A 212 -8.04 14.95 4.52
N ILE A 213 -9.22 15.52 4.31
CA ILE A 213 -10.16 15.13 3.25
C ILE A 213 -9.97 16.08 2.06
N ILE A 214 -9.84 15.51 0.87
CA ILE A 214 -9.70 16.26 -0.39
C ILE A 214 -11.06 16.26 -1.09
N PRO A 215 -11.76 17.43 -1.15
CA PRO A 215 -13.07 17.53 -1.76
C PRO A 215 -13.06 17.10 -3.24
N GLY A 216 -14.03 16.27 -3.65
CA GLY A 216 -14.13 15.74 -5.01
C GLY A 216 -12.97 14.83 -5.43
N GLY A 217 -12.02 14.54 -4.53
CA GLY A 217 -10.87 13.67 -4.79
C GLY A 217 -11.28 12.20 -4.89
N GLY A 218 -10.73 11.48 -5.89
CA GLY A 218 -10.84 10.03 -6.00
C GLY A 218 -9.67 9.31 -5.31
N HIS A 219 -9.43 8.04 -5.68
CA HIS A 219 -8.33 7.25 -5.09
C HIS A 219 -6.93 7.81 -5.40
N ASN A 220 -6.72 8.41 -6.57
CA ASN A 220 -5.42 8.90 -7.04
C ASN A 220 -5.20 10.41 -6.77
N VAL A 221 -5.45 10.86 -5.54
CA VAL A 221 -5.28 12.27 -5.13
C VAL A 221 -3.83 12.80 -5.25
N LEU A 222 -2.84 11.92 -5.33
CA LEU A 222 -1.43 12.26 -5.56
C LEU A 222 -1.22 13.15 -6.79
N MET A 223 -1.99 12.92 -7.86
CA MET A 223 -1.85 13.65 -9.11
C MET A 223 -2.68 14.94 -9.13
N SER A 224 -3.86 14.92 -8.51
CA SER A 224 -4.82 16.04 -8.55
C SER A 224 -4.60 17.07 -7.45
N SER A 225 -3.94 16.71 -6.36
CA SER A 225 -3.88 17.51 -5.13
C SER A 225 -2.47 17.52 -4.51
N SER A 226 -1.44 17.51 -5.35
CA SER A 226 -0.03 17.43 -4.92
C SER A 226 0.34 18.49 -3.90
N GLN A 227 -0.15 19.74 -4.04
CA GLN A 227 0.15 20.81 -3.09
C GLN A 227 -0.36 20.54 -1.67
N ILE A 228 -1.58 20.03 -1.53
CA ILE A 228 -2.15 19.66 -0.23
C ILE A 228 -1.31 18.55 0.41
N ILE A 229 -0.88 17.57 -0.38
CA ILE A 229 -0.06 16.46 0.11
C ILE A 229 1.32 16.95 0.56
N ILE A 230 1.95 17.87 -0.18
CA ILE A 230 3.22 18.49 0.23
C ILE A 230 3.06 19.18 1.59
N GLU A 231 1.99 19.93 1.79
CA GLU A 231 1.70 20.63 3.06
C GLU A 231 1.51 19.62 4.21
N VAL A 232 0.78 18.53 3.99
CA VAL A 232 0.60 17.47 4.99
C VAL A 232 1.94 16.78 5.33
N ILE A 233 2.81 16.54 4.36
CA ILE A 233 4.13 15.97 4.60
C ILE A 233 5.02 16.95 5.40
N LYS A 234 4.90 18.27 5.17
CA LYS A 234 5.70 19.32 5.84
C LYS A 234 5.24 19.64 7.27
N LYS A 235 3.96 19.39 7.64
CA LYS A 235 3.45 19.54 9.02
C LYS A 235 4.28 18.76 10.05
#